data_c45864ede485b7911fe0e4479abca946
#
_entry.id   c45864ede485b7911fe0e4479abca946
#
_cell.length_a   1.000
_cell.length_b   1.000
_cell.length_c   1.000
_cell.angle_alpha   90.00
_cell.angle_beta   90.00
_cell.angle_gamma   90.00
#
_symmetry.space_group_name_H-M   'P 1'
#
loop_
_entity.id
_entity.type
_entity.pdbx_description
1 polymer ?
#
loop_
_entity_poly.entity_id
_entity_poly.type
_entity_poly.pdbx_seq_one_letter_code
_entity_poly.pdbx_strand_id
1 'polypeptide(L)'
;IANRHPRVNIHQPGPGVGGYCIPVASAFLAAGTDVSTPTINGARRVNSIQPKRTADQLFELLTGITNPVVAVLGVAYKGNVGDARATPADTIIERLEKSGATVKVHDPLSINSRHNLVSLESALEDANAVMFITDHDQFKQIDPTTAAKLMSGRIVFDGRNILPLKPWQEAGFTVTRLGDGTTHSAT
;
A
#
# COMPACT_ATOMS: atom_id res chain seq x y z
N ILE A 1 -16.94 10.00 -7.69
CA ILE A 1 -17.77 10.49 -8.82
C ILE A 1 -17.37 9.73 -10.09
N ALA A 2 -16.08 9.66 -10.47
CA ALA A 2 -15.63 9.03 -11.70
C ALA A 2 -16.15 7.58 -11.87
N ASN A 3 -16.15 6.78 -10.80
CA ASN A 3 -16.64 5.40 -10.81
C ASN A 3 -18.18 5.25 -10.84
N ARG A 4 -18.93 6.35 -10.94
CA ARG A 4 -20.37 6.30 -11.27
C ARG A 4 -20.63 6.14 -12.78
N HIS A 5 -19.57 6.08 -13.59
CA HIS A 5 -19.70 5.80 -15.01
C HIS A 5 -20.32 4.41 -15.23
N PRO A 6 -21.38 4.26 -16.08
CA PRO A 6 -22.20 3.04 -16.11
C PRO A 6 -21.48 1.82 -16.73
N ARG A 7 -20.40 2.01 -17.47
CA ARG A 7 -19.69 0.93 -18.19
C ARG A 7 -18.30 0.64 -17.65
N VAL A 8 -17.68 1.57 -16.92
CA VAL A 8 -16.26 1.48 -16.55
C VAL A 8 -16.07 1.91 -15.11
N ASN A 9 -15.50 1.04 -14.31
CA ASN A 9 -14.92 1.41 -13.03
C ASN A 9 -13.50 1.93 -13.30
N ILE A 10 -13.29 3.24 -13.26
CA ILE A 10 -12.07 3.89 -13.74
C ILE A 10 -10.88 3.56 -12.85
N HIS A 11 -10.98 3.89 -11.56
CA HIS A 11 -9.90 3.63 -10.62
C HIS A 11 -10.35 3.82 -9.17
N GLN A 12 -9.76 3.06 -8.24
CA GLN A 12 -9.94 3.27 -6.82
C GLN A 12 -8.76 4.06 -6.25
N PRO A 13 -9.00 5.02 -5.34
CA PRO A 13 -7.93 5.71 -4.62
C PRO A 13 -7.02 4.73 -3.87
N GLY A 14 -5.74 5.10 -3.72
CA GLY A 14 -4.77 4.25 -3.07
C GLY A 14 -3.42 4.93 -2.90
N PRO A 15 -2.39 4.17 -2.52
CA PRO A 15 -1.06 4.69 -2.20
C PRO A 15 -0.28 5.19 -3.42
N GLY A 16 -0.83 5.07 -4.61
CA GLY A 16 -0.28 5.52 -5.88
C GLY A 16 -0.73 4.64 -7.02
N VAL A 17 -0.55 5.14 -8.25
CA VAL A 17 -0.87 4.45 -9.51
C VAL A 17 0.42 4.00 -10.16
N GLY A 18 0.55 2.70 -10.41
CA GLY A 18 1.68 2.08 -11.08
C GLY A 18 1.36 1.58 -12.49
N GLY A 19 2.21 0.68 -13.00
CA GLY A 19 2.16 0.20 -14.38
C GLY A 19 2.68 1.22 -15.36
N TYR A 20 2.65 0.90 -16.65
CA TYR A 20 3.22 1.79 -17.67
C TYR A 20 2.19 2.73 -18.30
N CYS A 21 0.94 2.30 -18.48
CA CYS A 21 -0.04 3.06 -19.25
C CYS A 21 -0.38 4.42 -18.64
N ILE A 22 -0.53 4.53 -17.33
CA ILE A 22 -0.91 5.79 -16.70
C ILE A 22 0.32 6.65 -16.34
N PRO A 23 1.27 6.19 -15.51
CA PRO A 23 2.36 7.06 -15.08
C PRO A 23 3.42 7.29 -16.15
N VAL A 24 3.70 6.30 -17.02
CA VAL A 24 4.79 6.39 -18.00
C VAL A 24 4.31 7.00 -19.32
N ALA A 25 3.17 6.56 -19.89
CA ALA A 25 2.68 7.14 -21.15
C ALA A 25 2.35 8.64 -21.01
N SER A 26 1.81 9.05 -19.86
CA SER A 26 1.59 10.48 -19.58
C SER A 26 2.88 11.30 -19.54
N ALA A 27 4.01 10.67 -19.14
CA ALA A 27 5.33 11.32 -19.18
C ALA A 27 5.79 11.56 -20.62
N PHE A 28 5.65 10.54 -21.48
CA PHE A 28 6.01 10.69 -22.90
C PHE A 28 5.16 11.78 -23.58
N LEU A 29 3.86 11.81 -23.29
CA LEU A 29 2.99 12.86 -23.83
C LEU A 29 3.43 14.25 -23.40
N ALA A 30 3.77 14.43 -22.12
CA ALA A 30 4.22 15.72 -21.61
C ALA A 30 5.60 16.13 -22.12
N ALA A 31 6.50 15.16 -22.40
CA ALA A 31 7.85 15.45 -22.92
C ALA A 31 7.89 15.59 -24.44
N GLY A 32 6.94 15.01 -25.17
CA GLY A 32 6.89 15.01 -26.63
C GLY A 32 6.14 16.19 -27.26
N THR A 33 5.86 17.24 -26.48
CA THR A 33 5.13 18.43 -26.96
C THR A 33 5.76 19.72 -26.46
N ASP A 34 5.76 20.75 -27.34
CA ASP A 34 6.15 22.13 -26.99
C ASP A 34 5.01 22.88 -26.28
N VAL A 35 3.83 22.28 -26.17
CA VAL A 35 2.68 22.87 -25.50
C VAL A 35 2.76 22.60 -23.99
N SER A 36 2.46 23.64 -23.19
CA SER A 36 2.41 23.50 -21.73
C SER A 36 1.35 22.48 -21.30
N THR A 37 1.74 21.53 -20.43
CA THR A 37 0.87 20.44 -19.94
C THR A 37 0.72 20.49 -18.40
N PRO A 38 0.24 21.60 -17.80
CA PRO A 38 0.23 21.79 -16.35
C PRO A 38 -0.64 20.76 -15.62
N THR A 39 -1.77 20.37 -16.19
CA THR A 39 -2.67 19.36 -15.59
C THR A 39 -2.00 17.98 -15.54
N ILE A 40 -1.36 17.55 -16.62
CA ILE A 40 -0.63 16.26 -16.67
C ILE A 40 0.51 16.28 -15.64
N ASN A 41 1.30 17.35 -15.63
CA ASN A 41 2.43 17.50 -14.72
C ASN A 41 1.98 17.59 -13.26
N GLY A 42 0.88 18.28 -12.97
CA GLY A 42 0.25 18.32 -11.65
C GLY A 42 -0.19 16.95 -11.17
N ALA A 43 -0.92 16.20 -11.99
CA ALA A 43 -1.38 14.84 -11.67
C ALA A 43 -0.19 13.87 -11.44
N ARG A 44 0.83 13.92 -12.29
CA ARG A 44 2.05 13.13 -12.16
C ARG A 44 2.81 13.47 -10.86
N ARG A 45 2.90 14.75 -10.51
CA ARG A 45 3.52 15.18 -9.24
C ARG A 45 2.78 14.61 -8.03
N VAL A 46 1.45 14.70 -8.02
CA VAL A 46 0.64 14.12 -6.93
C VAL A 46 0.90 12.62 -6.84
N ASN A 47 0.86 11.88 -7.96
CA ASN A 47 1.10 10.45 -7.98
C ASN A 47 2.51 10.07 -7.48
N SER A 48 3.54 10.84 -7.80
CA SER A 48 4.92 10.58 -7.36
C SER A 48 5.17 10.87 -5.88
N ILE A 49 4.38 11.75 -5.27
CA ILE A 49 4.50 12.11 -3.85
C ILE A 49 3.68 11.14 -2.97
N GLN A 50 2.55 10.65 -3.47
CA GLN A 50 1.61 9.85 -2.70
C GLN A 50 2.22 8.62 -2.02
N PRO A 51 3.07 7.79 -2.68
CA PRO A 51 3.70 6.65 -2.01
C PRO A 51 4.55 7.05 -0.80
N LYS A 52 5.30 8.15 -0.93
CA LYS A 52 6.15 8.67 0.16
C LYS A 52 5.30 9.11 1.36
N ARG A 53 4.24 9.88 1.10
CA ARG A 53 3.29 10.31 2.15
C ARG A 53 2.65 9.13 2.86
N THR A 54 2.29 8.09 2.09
CA THR A 54 1.69 6.87 2.63
C THR A 54 2.66 6.13 3.57
N ALA A 55 3.95 6.04 3.19
CA ALA A 55 4.97 5.47 4.05
C ALA A 55 5.21 6.31 5.31
N ASP A 56 5.27 7.64 5.17
CA ASP A 56 5.46 8.55 6.29
C ASP A 56 4.30 8.46 7.31
N GLN A 57 3.05 8.38 6.83
CA GLN A 57 1.87 8.18 7.69
C GLN A 57 1.94 6.87 8.48
N LEU A 58 2.36 5.76 7.87
CA LEU A 58 2.57 4.52 8.62
C LEU A 58 3.70 4.69 9.63
N PHE A 59 4.81 5.33 9.24
CA PHE A 59 5.97 5.48 10.13
C PHE A 59 5.64 6.35 11.36
N GLU A 60 4.78 7.34 11.22
CA GLU A 60 4.26 8.14 12.34
C GLU A 60 3.52 7.28 13.38
N LEU A 61 2.78 6.25 12.95
CA LEU A 61 2.11 5.32 13.86
C LEU A 61 3.08 4.40 14.62
N LEU A 62 4.31 4.28 14.15
CA LEU A 62 5.38 3.48 14.75
C LEU A 62 6.25 4.29 15.73
N THR A 63 5.90 5.55 16.00
CA THR A 63 6.66 6.42 16.90
C THR A 63 6.85 5.76 18.27
N GLY A 64 8.12 5.73 18.75
CA GLY A 64 8.49 5.09 20.01
C GLY A 64 8.91 3.61 19.91
N ILE A 65 8.79 3.00 18.73
CA ILE A 65 9.28 1.64 18.49
C ILE A 65 10.66 1.73 17.84
N THR A 66 11.67 1.17 18.48
CA THR A 66 13.04 1.11 17.95
C THR A 66 13.13 -0.03 16.92
N ASN A 67 13.68 0.26 15.74
CA ASN A 67 13.83 -0.69 14.64
C ASN A 67 12.54 -1.48 14.33
N PRO A 68 11.43 -0.80 14.02
CA PRO A 68 10.15 -1.46 13.82
C PRO A 68 10.21 -2.45 12.64
N VAL A 69 9.52 -3.58 12.79
CA VAL A 69 9.31 -4.55 11.71
C VAL A 69 7.97 -4.27 11.06
N VAL A 70 7.96 -4.11 9.74
CA VAL A 70 6.76 -3.82 8.96
C VAL A 70 6.52 -4.92 7.93
N ALA A 71 5.37 -5.57 8.01
CA ALA A 71 4.87 -6.46 6.98
C ALA A 71 4.22 -5.64 5.86
N VAL A 72 4.76 -5.68 4.66
CA VAL A 72 4.19 -5.04 3.47
C VAL A 72 3.51 -6.10 2.62
N LEU A 73 2.19 -5.98 2.46
CA LEU A 73 1.35 -6.92 1.72
C LEU A 73 0.93 -6.32 0.38
N GLY A 74 1.45 -6.93 -0.69
CA GLY A 74 1.22 -6.56 -2.07
C GLY A 74 2.31 -5.65 -2.65
N VAL A 75 2.91 -6.09 -3.74
CA VAL A 75 3.84 -5.30 -4.55
C VAL A 75 3.37 -5.15 -5.99
N ALA A 76 2.36 -5.89 -6.41
CA ALA A 76 1.76 -5.70 -7.72
C ALA A 76 1.10 -4.31 -7.82
N TYR A 77 1.18 -3.69 -8.99
CA TYR A 77 0.60 -2.36 -9.19
C TYR A 77 -0.93 -2.36 -9.22
N LYS A 78 -1.56 -3.54 -9.35
CA LYS A 78 -3.01 -3.73 -9.39
C LYS A 78 -3.38 -5.04 -8.69
N GLY A 79 -4.55 -5.06 -8.06
CA GLY A 79 -5.10 -6.27 -7.44
C GLY A 79 -5.32 -7.42 -8.44
N ASN A 80 -5.11 -8.64 -7.97
CA ASN A 80 -5.34 -9.89 -8.69
C ASN A 80 -4.50 -10.05 -9.98
N VAL A 81 -3.35 -9.37 -10.05
CA VAL A 81 -2.33 -9.57 -11.09
C VAL A 81 -0.97 -9.74 -10.45
N GLY A 82 -0.03 -10.41 -11.13
CA GLY A 82 1.32 -10.64 -10.63
C GLY A 82 2.36 -9.62 -11.10
N ASP A 83 1.96 -8.48 -11.66
CA ASP A 83 2.86 -7.51 -12.29
C ASP A 83 3.23 -6.37 -11.35
N ALA A 84 4.52 -6.29 -11.01
CA ALA A 84 5.09 -5.26 -10.12
C ALA A 84 5.85 -4.14 -10.87
N ARG A 85 5.66 -3.98 -12.18
CA ARG A 85 6.35 -2.93 -12.94
C ARG A 85 5.87 -1.53 -12.55
N ALA A 86 6.83 -0.62 -12.27
CA ALA A 86 6.56 0.74 -11.85
C ALA A 86 5.54 0.83 -10.70
N THR A 87 5.64 -0.08 -9.75
CA THR A 87 4.72 -0.14 -8.61
C THR A 87 4.99 0.96 -7.58
N PRO A 88 3.95 1.55 -6.96
CA PRO A 88 4.11 2.44 -5.82
C PRO A 88 4.77 1.76 -4.60
N ALA A 89 4.66 0.44 -4.48
CA ALA A 89 5.22 -0.34 -3.40
C ALA A 89 6.74 -0.15 -3.26
N ASP A 90 7.45 -0.05 -4.39
CA ASP A 90 8.89 0.18 -4.40
C ASP A 90 9.29 1.44 -3.62
N THR A 91 8.60 2.55 -3.87
CA THR A 91 8.87 3.82 -3.19
C THR A 91 8.49 3.76 -1.71
N ILE A 92 7.41 3.04 -1.37
CA ILE A 92 6.96 2.86 0.02
C ILE A 92 8.00 2.06 0.79
N ILE A 93 8.40 0.90 0.28
CA ILE A 93 9.37 0.01 0.92
C ILE A 93 10.69 0.74 1.15
N GLU A 94 11.25 1.36 0.10
CA GLU A 94 12.49 2.15 0.23
C GLU A 94 12.38 3.28 1.26
N ARG A 95 11.21 3.92 1.36
CA ARG A 95 11.00 5.00 2.31
C ARG A 95 10.95 4.48 3.74
N LEU A 96 10.28 3.36 4.00
CA LEU A 96 10.22 2.70 5.30
C LEU A 96 11.61 2.24 5.76
N GLU A 97 12.36 1.58 4.88
CA GLU A 97 13.73 1.14 5.16
C GLU A 97 14.67 2.31 5.48
N LYS A 98 14.59 3.40 4.69
CA LYS A 98 15.36 4.64 4.95
C LYS A 98 14.99 5.31 6.27
N SER A 99 13.79 5.09 6.76
CA SER A 99 13.33 5.59 8.07
C SER A 99 13.72 4.66 9.23
N GLY A 100 14.42 3.53 8.96
CA GLY A 100 14.93 2.60 9.97
C GLY A 100 14.03 1.41 10.25
N ALA A 101 13.00 1.16 9.45
CA ALA A 101 12.19 -0.05 9.57
C ALA A 101 12.85 -1.25 8.89
N THR A 102 12.69 -2.43 9.49
CA THR A 102 12.91 -3.71 8.80
C THR A 102 11.64 -4.08 8.04
N VAL A 103 11.73 -4.25 6.73
CA VAL A 103 10.55 -4.54 5.90
C VAL A 103 10.56 -6.00 5.46
N LYS A 104 9.46 -6.71 5.72
CA LYS A 104 9.18 -8.06 5.22
C LYS A 104 8.07 -7.96 4.17
N VAL A 105 8.31 -8.47 2.98
CA VAL A 105 7.43 -8.26 1.83
C VAL A 105 6.75 -9.57 1.44
N HIS A 106 5.43 -9.53 1.30
CA HIS A 106 4.63 -10.63 0.78
C HIS A 106 3.72 -10.21 -0.36
N ASP A 107 3.71 -10.99 -1.43
CA ASP A 107 2.74 -10.88 -2.51
C ASP A 107 2.48 -12.28 -3.07
N PRO A 108 1.23 -12.76 -3.04
CA PRO A 108 0.93 -14.14 -3.43
C PRO A 108 0.98 -14.38 -4.94
N LEU A 109 0.98 -13.34 -5.75
CA LEU A 109 0.86 -13.42 -7.21
C LEU A 109 2.06 -12.83 -7.95
N SER A 110 2.89 -12.01 -7.31
CA SER A 110 3.95 -11.28 -8.00
C SER A 110 5.04 -12.22 -8.56
N ILE A 111 5.32 -12.06 -9.84
CA ILE A 111 6.30 -12.85 -10.60
C ILE A 111 7.56 -12.07 -10.97
N ASN A 112 7.55 -10.75 -10.84
CA ASN A 112 8.63 -9.86 -11.26
C ASN A 112 8.95 -8.77 -10.22
N SER A 113 8.73 -9.07 -8.94
CA SER A 113 9.14 -8.20 -7.84
C SER A 113 10.67 -8.08 -7.79
N ARG A 114 11.17 -6.87 -7.50
CA ARG A 114 12.59 -6.65 -7.19
C ARG A 114 12.92 -6.91 -5.71
N HIS A 115 11.89 -7.07 -4.87
CA HIS A 115 12.03 -7.37 -3.46
C HIS A 115 12.03 -8.88 -3.21
N ASN A 116 12.71 -9.30 -2.15
CA ASN A 116 12.66 -10.68 -1.68
C ASN A 116 11.29 -10.94 -1.05
N LEU A 117 10.49 -11.79 -1.67
CA LEU A 117 9.17 -12.16 -1.19
C LEU A 117 9.26 -13.34 -0.22
N VAL A 118 8.54 -13.23 0.89
CA VAL A 118 8.41 -14.29 1.90
C VAL A 118 6.97 -14.79 1.98
N SER A 119 6.71 -15.86 2.71
CA SER A 119 5.33 -16.31 2.99
C SER A 119 4.57 -15.27 3.79
N LEU A 120 3.23 -15.34 3.79
CA LEU A 120 2.39 -14.45 4.59
C LEU A 120 2.74 -14.56 6.08
N GLU A 121 2.89 -15.78 6.56
CA GLU A 121 3.24 -16.06 7.96
C GLU A 121 4.58 -15.43 8.32
N SER A 122 5.62 -15.63 7.49
CA SER A 122 6.93 -15.04 7.71
C SER A 122 6.93 -13.51 7.63
N ALA A 123 6.06 -12.93 6.81
CA ALA A 123 5.91 -11.48 6.76
C ALA A 123 5.29 -10.93 8.04
N LEU A 124 4.27 -11.62 8.59
CA LEU A 124 3.57 -11.20 9.80
C LEU A 124 4.34 -11.51 11.07
N GLU A 125 5.22 -12.52 11.07
CA GLU A 125 5.98 -12.93 12.25
C GLU A 125 6.80 -11.77 12.82
N ASP A 126 6.55 -11.46 14.11
CA ASP A 126 7.16 -10.36 14.87
C ASP A 126 6.92 -8.95 14.28
N ALA A 127 6.03 -8.78 13.30
CA ALA A 127 5.75 -7.48 12.75
C ALA A 127 5.06 -6.55 13.76
N ASN A 128 5.53 -5.31 13.85
CA ASN A 128 4.90 -4.25 14.65
C ASN A 128 3.69 -3.65 13.93
N ALA A 129 3.76 -3.61 12.60
CA ALA A 129 2.67 -3.15 11.76
C ALA A 129 2.54 -4.00 10.49
N VAL A 130 1.33 -4.07 9.94
CA VAL A 130 1.03 -4.61 8.62
C VAL A 130 0.43 -3.54 7.73
N MET A 131 0.91 -3.45 6.50
CA MET A 131 0.47 -2.47 5.50
C MET A 131 -0.03 -3.15 4.24
N PHE A 132 -1.27 -2.83 3.84
CA PHE A 132 -1.88 -3.33 2.62
C PHE A 132 -1.72 -2.30 1.49
N ILE A 133 -0.92 -2.63 0.47
CA ILE A 133 -0.62 -1.74 -0.66
C ILE A 133 -1.40 -2.13 -1.91
N THR A 134 -1.60 -3.44 -2.12
CA THR A 134 -2.35 -3.98 -3.26
C THR A 134 -3.66 -4.61 -2.79
N ASP A 135 -4.70 -4.50 -3.62
CA ASP A 135 -6.05 -4.98 -3.31
C ASP A 135 -6.31 -6.42 -3.84
N HIS A 136 -5.40 -7.36 -3.52
CA HIS A 136 -5.63 -8.78 -3.81
C HIS A 136 -6.80 -9.33 -2.99
N ASP A 137 -7.65 -10.15 -3.62
CA ASP A 137 -8.78 -10.76 -2.92
C ASP A 137 -8.35 -11.70 -1.79
N GLN A 138 -7.17 -12.32 -1.92
CA GLN A 138 -6.57 -13.15 -0.88
C GLN A 138 -6.31 -12.38 0.42
N PHE A 139 -5.97 -11.10 0.35
CA PHE A 139 -5.74 -10.28 1.54
C PHE A 139 -7.01 -9.99 2.33
N LYS A 140 -8.17 -9.96 1.67
CA LYS A 140 -9.48 -9.79 2.32
C LYS A 140 -9.88 -11.01 3.17
N GLN A 141 -9.21 -12.16 2.94
CA GLN A 141 -9.47 -13.42 3.63
C GLN A 141 -8.51 -13.67 4.80
N ILE A 142 -7.56 -12.78 5.06
CA ILE A 142 -6.66 -12.91 6.21
C ILE A 142 -7.48 -12.83 7.50
N ASP A 143 -7.35 -13.88 8.33
CA ASP A 143 -7.98 -13.89 9.65
C ASP A 143 -7.23 -12.99 10.62
N PRO A 144 -7.86 -11.92 11.14
CA PRO A 144 -7.22 -11.00 12.07
C PRO A 144 -6.74 -11.67 13.36
N THR A 145 -7.43 -12.71 13.81
CA THR A 145 -7.05 -13.45 15.03
C THR A 145 -5.74 -14.20 14.83
N THR A 146 -5.56 -14.79 13.66
CA THR A 146 -4.29 -15.44 13.28
C THR A 146 -3.17 -14.41 13.11
N ALA A 147 -3.43 -13.28 12.46
CA ALA A 147 -2.47 -12.20 12.34
C ALA A 147 -2.04 -11.69 13.72
N ALA A 148 -2.98 -11.53 14.67
CA ALA A 148 -2.69 -11.10 16.04
C ALA A 148 -1.79 -12.07 16.82
N LYS A 149 -1.80 -13.36 16.50
CA LYS A 149 -0.92 -14.36 17.14
C LYS A 149 0.52 -14.31 16.61
N LEU A 150 0.69 -13.92 15.34
CA LEU A 150 1.99 -13.86 14.68
C LEU A 150 2.70 -12.53 14.92
N MET A 151 1.95 -11.43 14.97
CA MET A 151 2.51 -10.08 15.06
C MET A 151 2.84 -9.69 16.51
N SER A 152 3.93 -8.98 16.70
CA SER A 152 4.30 -8.36 17.98
C SER A 152 3.54 -7.06 18.26
N GLY A 153 3.13 -6.35 17.21
CA GLY A 153 2.34 -5.11 17.30
C GLY A 153 0.89 -5.29 16.86
N ARG A 154 0.13 -4.19 16.95
CA ARG A 154 -1.31 -4.18 16.63
C ARG A 154 -1.69 -3.03 15.70
N ILE A 155 -0.81 -2.65 14.80
CA ILE A 155 -1.01 -1.56 13.85
C ILE A 155 -1.32 -2.14 12.48
N VAL A 156 -2.43 -1.70 11.89
CA VAL A 156 -2.82 -2.01 10.51
C VAL A 156 -2.94 -0.72 9.72
N PHE A 157 -2.28 -0.65 8.57
CA PHE A 157 -2.46 0.43 7.61
C PHE A 157 -3.10 -0.11 6.33
N ASP A 158 -4.36 0.21 6.13
CA ASP A 158 -5.11 -0.20 4.94
C ASP A 158 -5.01 0.88 3.85
N GLY A 159 -4.02 0.74 2.97
CA GLY A 159 -3.78 1.65 1.86
C GLY A 159 -4.78 1.52 0.71
N ARG A 160 -5.63 0.50 0.73
CA ARG A 160 -6.57 0.20 -0.37
C ARG A 160 -8.04 0.21 0.05
N ASN A 161 -8.29 0.39 1.35
CA ASN A 161 -9.63 0.38 1.94
C ASN A 161 -10.41 -0.92 1.63
N ILE A 162 -9.73 -2.05 1.85
CA ILE A 162 -10.23 -3.39 1.53
C ILE A 162 -10.64 -4.20 2.75
N LEU A 163 -10.21 -3.80 3.94
CA LEU A 163 -10.42 -4.57 5.15
C LEU A 163 -11.78 -4.24 5.81
N PRO A 164 -12.51 -5.25 6.32
CA PRO A 164 -13.63 -5.02 7.22
C PRO A 164 -13.08 -4.54 8.58
N LEU A 165 -13.46 -3.32 9.04
CA LEU A 165 -12.91 -2.74 10.27
C LEU A 165 -13.17 -3.59 11.51
N LYS A 166 -14.44 -3.99 11.69
CA LYS A 166 -14.90 -4.62 12.92
C LYS A 166 -14.11 -5.88 13.33
N PRO A 167 -13.86 -6.88 12.45
CA PRO A 167 -13.08 -8.05 12.82
C PRO A 167 -11.63 -7.71 13.24
N TRP A 168 -11.00 -6.73 12.60
CA TRP A 168 -9.64 -6.31 12.97
C TRP A 168 -9.61 -5.58 14.31
N GLN A 169 -10.61 -4.74 14.60
CA GLN A 169 -10.72 -4.06 15.89
C GLN A 169 -11.00 -5.05 17.03
N GLU A 170 -11.89 -6.02 16.82
CA GLU A 170 -12.20 -7.09 17.78
C GLU A 170 -10.97 -7.98 18.06
N ALA A 171 -10.07 -8.14 17.10
CA ALA A 171 -8.78 -8.81 17.28
C ALA A 171 -7.70 -7.91 17.95
N GLY A 172 -8.06 -6.70 18.37
CA GLY A 172 -7.19 -5.78 19.08
C GLY A 172 -6.35 -4.84 18.22
N PHE A 173 -6.61 -4.77 16.91
CA PHE A 173 -5.84 -3.90 16.03
C PHE A 173 -6.36 -2.46 15.99
N THR A 174 -5.43 -1.52 15.93
CA THR A 174 -5.69 -0.16 15.49
C THR A 174 -5.55 -0.09 13.98
N VAL A 175 -6.63 0.27 13.30
CA VAL A 175 -6.69 0.31 11.83
C VAL A 175 -6.71 1.75 11.33
N THR A 176 -5.73 2.13 10.53
CA THR A 176 -5.71 3.39 9.81
C THR A 176 -5.97 3.13 8.33
N ARG A 177 -6.92 3.84 7.74
CA ARG A 177 -7.25 3.78 6.32
C ARG A 177 -6.72 5.00 5.59
N LEU A 178 -6.12 4.76 4.45
CA LEU A 178 -5.65 5.86 3.61
C LEU A 178 -6.84 6.69 3.11
N GLY A 179 -6.84 7.98 3.46
CA GLY A 179 -7.79 8.97 2.94
C GLY A 179 -9.11 9.12 3.69
N ASP A 180 -9.34 8.40 4.79
CA ASP A 180 -10.54 8.62 5.63
C ASP A 180 -10.32 9.67 6.74
N GLY A 181 -9.06 10.06 6.97
CA GLY A 181 -8.68 11.08 7.95
C GLY A 181 -8.80 10.63 9.40
N THR A 182 -9.05 9.35 9.66
CA THR A 182 -9.27 8.79 10.98
C THR A 182 -8.39 7.57 11.26
N THR A 183 -8.16 7.30 12.53
CA THR A 183 -7.57 6.05 13.02
C THR A 183 -8.61 5.34 13.86
N HIS A 184 -8.91 4.10 13.50
CA HIS A 184 -9.92 3.28 14.17
C HIS A 184 -9.25 2.39 15.21
N SER A 185 -9.37 2.76 16.49
CA SER A 185 -8.79 2.01 17.62
C SER A 185 -9.51 0.68 17.85
N ALA A 186 -8.83 -0.23 18.54
CA ALA A 186 -9.41 -1.46 19.06
C ALA A 186 -10.59 -1.14 19.99
N THR A 187 -11.62 -1.97 19.96
CA THR A 187 -12.81 -1.89 20.82
C THR A 187 -12.67 -2.77 22.05
#